data_20a362ea25c57afe5ef871e6c6d99b72
#
_entry.id   20a362ea25c57afe5ef871e6c6d99b72
#
_cell.length_a   1.000
_cell.length_b   1.000
_cell.length_c   1.000
_cell.angle_alpha   90.00
_cell.angle_beta   90.00
_cell.angle_gamma   90.00
#
_symmetry.space_group_name_H-M   'P 1'
#
loop_
_entity.id
_entity.type
_entity.pdbx_description
1 polymer ?
#
loop_
_entity_poly.entity_id
_entity_poly.type
_entity_poly.pdbx_seq_one_letter_code
_entity_poly.pdbx_strand_id
1 'polypeptide(L)'
;MLDKFKQTKYFPKVKETVPYKAVRFVYYRTKRIKKKIKKPFAKLYKFYMFKIRYPKLYKKYAKKPVDEKKIIFMEGRMKFITNSSEYIYNELKNNYSFDIHTHFLQMGFVKRKEYRSLCEAMIKDVATAKYVFMNDASNVFACLPLRKETIVTQLWHACGAFKKFGLSTADLIFGDDRKTQEKYPYHKNYTYVTVSAPEVEWAYTEAMNLKKNVAVGIGISRTDYFFDKDNINSAKAKMDKLFPQRNERKIILYAPTFRGRVAKAKMPNKLDTAKFYEAFKDDYILVFKHHPFVKEKVLIEDKYKDFAVDCTESMTIDELLCISDICISDYSSLVFEYSLFEKPMLFFAYDLDEYYDWRGFYYDYKDFVPGPIYATNEEMIDYIRNIDKHFDKQKVIDFKDKFMSACDGHATEKIMKLVFKDELVKYKK
;
A
#
# COMPACT_ATOMS: atom_id res chain seq x y z
N MET A 1 -8.04 -20.68 -25.98
CA MET A 1 -7.94 -22.14 -26.20
C MET A 1 -6.57 -22.67 -25.77
N LEU A 2 -5.45 -22.17 -26.28
CA LEU A 2 -4.11 -22.63 -25.91
C LEU A 2 -3.78 -22.50 -24.41
N ASP A 3 -4.23 -21.42 -23.76
CA ASP A 3 -3.96 -21.19 -22.34
C ASP A 3 -4.77 -22.10 -21.41
N LYS A 4 -5.95 -22.56 -21.83
CA LYS A 4 -6.74 -23.60 -21.14
C LYS A 4 -6.09 -24.98 -21.28
N PHE A 5 -5.55 -25.29 -22.49
CA PHE A 5 -4.89 -26.57 -22.73
C PHE A 5 -3.63 -26.75 -21.89
N LYS A 6 -2.87 -25.68 -21.60
CA LYS A 6 -1.68 -25.72 -20.72
C LYS A 6 -1.95 -26.23 -19.31
N GLN A 7 -3.22 -26.19 -18.86
CA GLN A 7 -3.62 -26.63 -17.52
C GLN A 7 -3.97 -28.14 -17.47
N THR A 8 -3.90 -28.85 -18.59
CA THR A 8 -4.22 -30.27 -18.63
C THR A 8 -2.99 -31.14 -18.30
N LYS A 9 -3.23 -32.33 -17.72
CA LYS A 9 -2.19 -33.32 -17.44
C LYS A 9 -1.44 -33.83 -18.70
N TYR A 10 -1.99 -33.62 -19.88
CA TYR A 10 -1.38 -34.01 -21.17
C TYR A 10 -0.39 -32.97 -21.70
N PHE A 11 -0.42 -31.75 -21.17
CA PHE A 11 0.45 -30.68 -21.67
C PHE A 11 1.95 -31.01 -21.62
N PRO A 12 2.53 -31.64 -20.57
CA PRO A 12 3.94 -32.01 -20.54
C PRO A 12 4.36 -32.94 -21.69
N LYS A 13 3.47 -33.89 -22.07
CA LYS A 13 3.73 -34.84 -23.15
C LYS A 13 3.63 -34.22 -24.55
N VAL A 14 2.75 -33.25 -24.73
CA VAL A 14 2.48 -32.63 -26.04
C VAL A 14 3.38 -31.43 -26.34
N LYS A 15 3.89 -30.74 -25.33
CA LYS A 15 4.69 -29.50 -25.51
C LYS A 15 5.97 -29.69 -26.32
N GLU A 16 6.51 -30.92 -26.39
CA GLU A 16 7.74 -31.25 -27.11
C GLU A 16 7.49 -31.68 -28.57
N THR A 17 6.26 -31.93 -28.97
CA THR A 17 5.92 -32.34 -30.33
C THR A 17 6.11 -31.20 -31.33
N VAL A 18 6.54 -31.54 -32.56
CA VAL A 18 6.71 -30.58 -33.67
C VAL A 18 5.43 -29.83 -34.00
N PRO A 19 4.25 -30.47 -34.12
CA PRO A 19 2.98 -29.77 -34.33
C PRO A 19 2.66 -28.76 -33.24
N TYR A 20 2.87 -29.10 -31.96
CA TYR A 20 2.65 -28.16 -30.85
C TYR A 20 3.60 -26.96 -30.89
N LYS A 21 4.89 -27.19 -31.21
CA LYS A 21 5.89 -26.13 -31.36
C LYS A 21 5.50 -25.16 -32.48
N ALA A 22 5.04 -25.71 -33.62
CA ALA A 22 4.56 -24.90 -34.74
C ALA A 22 3.31 -24.08 -34.39
N VAL A 23 2.30 -24.70 -33.82
CA VAL A 23 1.05 -24.01 -33.37
C VAL A 23 1.38 -22.93 -32.34
N ARG A 24 2.29 -23.23 -31.40
CA ARG A 24 2.75 -22.26 -30.41
C ARG A 24 3.47 -21.08 -31.06
N PHE A 25 4.34 -21.33 -32.02
CA PHE A 25 5.06 -20.27 -32.76
C PHE A 25 4.08 -19.35 -33.50
N VAL A 26 3.14 -19.91 -34.28
CA VAL A 26 2.10 -19.16 -35.00
C VAL A 26 1.24 -18.35 -34.01
N TYR A 27 0.81 -18.96 -32.91
CA TYR A 27 0.02 -18.27 -31.88
C TYR A 27 0.76 -17.06 -31.28
N TYR A 28 2.01 -17.23 -30.89
CA TYR A 28 2.77 -16.10 -30.30
C TYR A 28 3.13 -15.04 -31.35
N ARG A 29 3.41 -15.44 -32.58
CA ARG A 29 3.64 -14.53 -33.69
C ARG A 29 2.39 -13.70 -34.01
N THR A 30 1.23 -14.32 -34.14
CA THR A 30 -0.05 -13.63 -34.38
C THR A 30 -0.42 -12.73 -33.18
N LYS A 31 -0.22 -13.18 -31.94
CA LYS A 31 -0.42 -12.38 -30.75
C LYS A 31 0.49 -11.14 -30.72
N ARG A 32 1.77 -11.30 -31.14
CA ARG A 32 2.74 -10.20 -31.25
C ARG A 32 2.34 -9.19 -32.34
N ILE A 33 1.89 -9.67 -33.51
CA ILE A 33 1.39 -8.83 -34.61
C ILE A 33 0.13 -8.07 -34.16
N LYS A 34 -0.87 -8.75 -33.58
CA LYS A 34 -2.08 -8.11 -33.03
C LYS A 34 -1.74 -7.04 -31.99
N LYS A 35 -0.75 -7.30 -31.14
CA LYS A 35 -0.25 -6.32 -30.15
C LYS A 35 0.41 -5.11 -30.81
N LYS A 36 1.22 -5.33 -31.86
CA LYS A 36 1.86 -4.25 -32.62
C LYS A 36 0.81 -3.36 -33.32
N ILE A 37 -0.21 -3.95 -33.97
CA ILE A 37 -1.29 -3.21 -34.64
C ILE A 37 -2.15 -2.42 -33.61
N LYS A 38 -2.48 -3.03 -32.47
CA LYS A 38 -3.30 -2.37 -31.43
C LYS A 38 -2.57 -1.25 -30.67
N LYS A 39 -1.24 -1.27 -30.65
CA LYS A 39 -0.43 -0.31 -29.87
C LYS A 39 -0.64 1.15 -30.30
N PRO A 40 -0.62 1.53 -31.59
CA PRO A 40 -0.87 2.92 -32.02
C PRO A 40 -2.29 3.40 -31.66
N PHE A 41 -3.31 2.54 -31.89
CA PHE A 41 -4.69 2.88 -31.52
C PHE A 41 -4.86 3.07 -30.01
N ALA A 42 -4.19 2.24 -29.19
CA ALA A 42 -4.21 2.41 -27.74
C ALA A 42 -3.53 3.72 -27.30
N LYS A 43 -2.42 4.11 -27.97
CA LYS A 43 -1.73 5.39 -27.73
C LYS A 43 -2.62 6.57 -28.12
N LEU A 44 -3.28 6.52 -29.29
CA LEU A 44 -4.20 7.56 -29.75
C LEU A 44 -5.41 7.69 -28.82
N TYR A 45 -6.00 6.56 -28.41
CA TYR A 45 -7.10 6.54 -27.44
C TYR A 45 -6.66 7.13 -26.08
N LYS A 46 -5.47 6.76 -25.57
CA LYS A 46 -4.92 7.33 -24.34
C LYS A 46 -4.76 8.85 -24.49
N PHE A 47 -4.19 9.30 -25.60
CA PHE A 47 -4.04 10.73 -25.88
C PHE A 47 -5.39 11.45 -25.88
N TYR A 48 -6.37 10.94 -26.64
CA TYR A 48 -7.72 11.52 -26.70
C TYR A 48 -8.36 11.61 -25.33
N MET A 49 -8.33 10.53 -24.52
CA MET A 49 -8.96 10.53 -23.21
C MET A 49 -8.32 11.51 -22.25
N PHE A 50 -6.97 11.49 -22.14
CA PHE A 50 -6.25 12.24 -21.10
C PHE A 50 -5.91 13.70 -21.51
N LYS A 51 -5.80 14.00 -22.80
CA LYS A 51 -5.45 15.35 -23.27
C LYS A 51 -6.65 16.13 -23.81
N ILE A 52 -7.74 15.44 -24.16
CA ILE A 52 -8.93 16.08 -24.77
C ILE A 52 -10.19 15.82 -23.94
N ARG A 53 -10.63 14.56 -23.86
CA ARG A 53 -11.96 14.22 -23.30
C ARG A 53 -12.12 14.58 -21.81
N TYR A 54 -11.24 14.10 -20.97
CA TYR A 54 -11.32 14.36 -19.52
C TYR A 54 -11.14 15.85 -19.17
N PRO A 55 -10.12 16.55 -19.71
CA PRO A 55 -10.01 17.99 -19.51
C PRO A 55 -11.22 18.79 -20.01
N LYS A 56 -11.78 18.42 -21.18
CA LYS A 56 -12.97 19.08 -21.72
C LYS A 56 -14.21 18.83 -20.85
N LEU A 57 -14.37 17.61 -20.34
CA LEU A 57 -15.46 17.25 -19.43
C LEU A 57 -15.37 18.08 -18.13
N TYR A 58 -14.18 18.13 -17.51
CA TYR A 58 -13.93 18.95 -16.33
C TYR A 58 -14.29 20.43 -16.60
N LYS A 59 -13.73 21.05 -17.64
CA LYS A 59 -13.99 22.44 -18.01
C LYS A 59 -15.47 22.74 -18.22
N LYS A 60 -16.24 21.78 -18.77
CA LYS A 60 -17.69 21.93 -18.94
C LYS A 60 -18.40 22.14 -17.61
N TYR A 61 -18.10 21.31 -16.60
CA TYR A 61 -18.75 21.35 -15.29
C TYR A 61 -18.15 22.44 -14.38
N ALA A 62 -16.88 22.77 -14.57
CA ALA A 62 -16.19 23.84 -13.87
C ALA A 62 -16.69 25.26 -14.24
N LYS A 63 -17.67 25.40 -15.13
CA LYS A 63 -18.38 26.67 -15.36
C LYS A 63 -19.30 27.06 -14.19
N LYS A 64 -19.73 26.09 -13.39
CA LYS A 64 -20.48 26.31 -12.16
C LYS A 64 -19.52 26.84 -11.06
N PRO A 65 -20.00 27.64 -10.10
CA PRO A 65 -19.18 28.08 -8.96
C PRO A 65 -18.67 26.87 -8.16
N VAL A 66 -17.61 27.11 -7.38
CA VAL A 66 -17.16 26.13 -6.36
C VAL A 66 -18.22 26.11 -5.25
N ASP A 67 -18.54 24.93 -4.80
CA ASP A 67 -19.35 24.71 -3.61
C ASP A 67 -18.40 24.58 -2.41
N GLU A 68 -18.41 25.58 -1.55
CA GLU A 68 -17.51 25.68 -0.39
C GLU A 68 -17.75 24.58 0.65
N LYS A 69 -18.92 23.90 0.62
CA LYS A 69 -19.25 22.78 1.51
C LYS A 69 -18.88 21.42 0.92
N LYS A 70 -18.57 21.36 -0.36
CA LYS A 70 -18.44 20.11 -1.06
C LYS A 70 -17.07 19.46 -0.86
N ILE A 71 -17.09 18.27 -0.27
CA ILE A 71 -15.91 17.42 -0.04
C ILE A 71 -16.02 16.15 -0.87
N ILE A 72 -14.95 15.80 -1.58
CA ILE A 72 -14.83 14.54 -2.32
C ILE A 72 -13.82 13.63 -1.63
N PHE A 73 -14.21 12.41 -1.32
CA PHE A 73 -13.30 11.30 -1.02
C PHE A 73 -13.17 10.39 -2.24
N MET A 74 -11.94 10.21 -2.71
CA MET A 74 -11.65 9.41 -3.90
C MET A 74 -10.77 8.20 -3.54
N GLU A 75 -11.35 7.01 -3.65
CA GLU A 75 -10.65 5.73 -3.50
C GLU A 75 -10.33 5.15 -4.88
N GLY A 76 -9.04 4.95 -5.15
CA GLY A 76 -8.59 4.52 -6.48
C GLY A 76 -8.90 3.06 -6.80
N ARG A 77 -8.81 2.16 -5.83
CA ARG A 77 -8.89 0.71 -6.01
C ARG A 77 -10.05 0.05 -5.31
N MET A 78 -10.37 0.48 -4.10
CA MET A 78 -11.39 -0.14 -3.26
C MET A 78 -12.80 0.35 -3.61
N LYS A 79 -13.82 -0.33 -3.10
CA LYS A 79 -15.25 0.02 -3.21
C LYS A 79 -15.82 0.54 -1.89
N PHE A 80 -14.96 0.91 -0.96
CA PHE A 80 -15.28 1.45 0.37
C PHE A 80 -14.18 2.44 0.79
N ILE A 81 -14.45 3.27 1.79
CA ILE A 81 -13.47 4.16 2.42
C ILE A 81 -12.42 3.30 3.13
N THR A 82 -11.16 3.46 2.75
CA THR A 82 -10.05 2.71 3.33
C THR A 82 -9.54 3.37 4.60
N ASN A 83 -8.78 2.64 5.42
CA ASN A 83 -8.15 3.14 6.63
C ASN A 83 -7.34 4.44 6.42
N SER A 84 -6.78 4.66 5.22
CA SER A 84 -6.06 5.91 4.91
C SER A 84 -6.94 7.16 4.95
N SER A 85 -8.24 7.03 4.67
CA SER A 85 -9.20 8.13 4.61
C SER A 85 -10.21 8.10 5.77
N GLU A 86 -10.32 6.99 6.47
CA GLU A 86 -11.44 6.66 7.35
C GLU A 86 -11.58 7.63 8.53
N TYR A 87 -10.50 7.95 9.22
CA TYR A 87 -10.54 8.85 10.38
C TYR A 87 -11.02 10.25 9.99
N ILE A 88 -10.46 10.81 8.90
CA ILE A 88 -10.88 12.14 8.40
C ILE A 88 -12.33 12.08 7.90
N TYR A 89 -12.72 11.02 7.21
CA TYR A 89 -14.08 10.83 6.70
C TYR A 89 -15.10 10.77 7.84
N ASN A 90 -14.84 9.96 8.87
CA ASN A 90 -15.71 9.80 10.01
C ASN A 90 -15.81 11.08 10.83
N GLU A 91 -14.68 11.75 11.09
CA GLU A 91 -14.66 13.02 11.81
C GLU A 91 -15.51 14.07 11.10
N LEU A 92 -15.31 14.26 9.79
CA LEU A 92 -16.09 15.22 9.00
C LEU A 92 -17.57 14.87 8.94
N LYS A 93 -17.90 13.59 8.74
CA LYS A 93 -19.28 13.11 8.63
C LYS A 93 -20.06 13.28 9.94
N ASN A 94 -19.43 12.99 11.07
CA ASN A 94 -20.10 12.97 12.36
C ASN A 94 -20.21 14.36 12.97
N ASN A 95 -19.18 15.19 12.85
CA ASN A 95 -19.03 16.42 13.61
C ASN A 95 -19.23 17.71 12.78
N TYR A 96 -19.36 17.60 11.44
CA TYR A 96 -19.45 18.78 10.57
C TYR A 96 -20.58 18.67 9.53
N SER A 97 -21.10 19.81 9.08
CA SER A 97 -22.22 19.94 8.14
C SER A 97 -21.77 20.11 6.67
N PHE A 98 -20.69 19.38 6.27
CA PHE A 98 -20.22 19.35 4.89
C PHE A 98 -21.08 18.43 4.01
N ASP A 99 -21.11 18.71 2.69
CA ASP A 99 -21.68 17.85 1.66
C ASP A 99 -20.60 16.88 1.17
N ILE A 100 -20.59 15.66 1.72
CA ILE A 100 -19.54 14.66 1.50
C ILE A 100 -19.95 13.66 0.45
N HIS A 101 -19.20 13.62 -0.66
CA HIS A 101 -19.36 12.68 -1.76
C HIS A 101 -18.21 11.68 -1.81
N THR A 102 -18.49 10.44 -2.19
CA THR A 102 -17.49 9.37 -2.31
C THR A 102 -17.42 8.84 -3.73
N HIS A 103 -16.20 8.66 -4.25
CA HIS A 103 -15.97 8.05 -5.55
C HIS A 103 -15.03 6.85 -5.45
N PHE A 104 -15.56 5.68 -5.74
CA PHE A 104 -14.86 4.39 -5.74
C PHE A 104 -14.53 4.00 -7.18
N LEU A 105 -13.29 4.23 -7.62
CA LEU A 105 -12.93 4.04 -9.02
C LEU A 105 -12.69 2.57 -9.40
N GLN A 106 -12.37 1.72 -8.43
CA GLN A 106 -12.16 0.27 -8.59
C GLN A 106 -11.18 -0.08 -9.73
N MET A 107 -10.09 0.70 -9.82
CA MET A 107 -9.07 0.55 -10.87
C MET A 107 -8.46 -0.84 -10.87
N GLY A 108 -8.58 -1.56 -11.99
CA GLY A 108 -8.10 -2.93 -12.16
C GLY A 108 -9.09 -4.02 -11.75
N PHE A 109 -10.20 -3.68 -11.10
CA PHE A 109 -11.22 -4.64 -10.63
C PHE A 109 -12.49 -4.66 -11.50
N VAL A 110 -12.77 -3.56 -12.23
CA VAL A 110 -13.94 -3.44 -13.09
C VAL A 110 -13.56 -3.41 -14.58
N LYS A 111 -14.53 -3.63 -15.46
CA LYS A 111 -14.33 -3.55 -16.91
C LYS A 111 -14.02 -2.10 -17.33
N ARG A 112 -13.25 -1.95 -18.41
CA ARG A 112 -12.81 -0.64 -18.91
C ARG A 112 -13.94 0.38 -19.16
N LYS A 113 -15.11 -0.08 -19.62
CA LYS A 113 -16.27 0.79 -19.86
C LYS A 113 -16.81 1.36 -18.53
N GLU A 114 -16.94 0.50 -17.54
CA GLU A 114 -17.39 0.83 -16.21
C GLU A 114 -16.40 1.76 -15.50
N TYR A 115 -15.11 1.41 -15.49
CA TYR A 115 -14.05 2.29 -14.97
C TYR A 115 -14.12 3.70 -15.55
N ARG A 116 -14.32 3.81 -16.89
CA ARG A 116 -14.48 5.10 -17.55
C ARG A 116 -15.70 5.85 -17.04
N SER A 117 -16.83 5.18 -16.85
CA SER A 117 -18.05 5.79 -16.31
C SER A 117 -17.83 6.33 -14.89
N LEU A 118 -17.19 5.55 -14.02
CA LEU A 118 -16.82 5.98 -12.67
C LEU A 118 -15.90 7.21 -12.69
N CYS A 119 -14.88 7.19 -13.56
CA CYS A 119 -13.99 8.35 -13.73
C CYS A 119 -14.73 9.59 -14.23
N GLU A 120 -15.67 9.45 -15.18
CA GLU A 120 -16.44 10.58 -15.70
C GLU A 120 -17.42 11.15 -14.65
N ALA A 121 -18.00 10.31 -13.80
CA ALA A 121 -18.81 10.75 -12.66
C ALA A 121 -17.95 11.53 -11.66
N MET A 122 -16.80 11.01 -11.26
CA MET A 122 -15.84 11.70 -10.39
C MET A 122 -15.41 13.05 -10.96
N ILE A 123 -15.07 13.13 -12.26
CA ILE A 123 -14.64 14.38 -12.91
C ILE A 123 -15.71 15.47 -12.84
N LYS A 124 -16.99 15.09 -13.06
CA LYS A 124 -18.12 16.03 -12.99
C LYS A 124 -18.27 16.61 -11.60
N ASP A 125 -18.08 15.77 -10.60
CA ASP A 125 -18.29 16.13 -9.21
C ASP A 125 -17.14 16.97 -8.65
N VAL A 126 -15.90 16.54 -8.91
CA VAL A 126 -14.68 17.30 -8.55
C VAL A 126 -14.65 18.69 -9.18
N ALA A 127 -15.31 18.91 -10.33
CA ALA A 127 -15.31 20.20 -11.01
C ALA A 127 -15.94 21.36 -10.20
N THR A 128 -16.72 21.03 -9.18
CA THR A 128 -17.33 22.03 -8.27
C THR A 128 -16.90 21.85 -6.81
N ALA A 129 -16.04 20.88 -6.52
CA ALA A 129 -15.62 20.61 -5.15
C ALA A 129 -14.59 21.63 -4.62
N LYS A 130 -14.75 22.00 -3.35
CA LYS A 130 -13.78 22.80 -2.61
C LYS A 130 -12.63 21.94 -2.11
N TYR A 131 -12.93 20.75 -1.58
CA TYR A 131 -11.95 19.85 -0.97
C TYR A 131 -11.99 18.48 -1.63
N VAL A 132 -10.81 17.90 -1.86
CA VAL A 132 -10.66 16.55 -2.38
C VAL A 132 -9.62 15.81 -1.55
N PHE A 133 -10.01 14.70 -0.97
CA PHE A 133 -9.12 13.75 -0.29
C PHE A 133 -8.94 12.50 -1.16
N MET A 134 -7.71 12.04 -1.29
CA MET A 134 -7.38 10.84 -2.06
C MET A 134 -6.17 10.10 -1.46
N ASN A 135 -6.11 8.78 -1.68
CA ASN A 135 -5.05 7.93 -1.13
C ASN A 135 -4.26 7.15 -2.18
N ASP A 136 -4.69 7.17 -3.42
CA ASP A 136 -4.04 6.47 -4.52
C ASP A 136 -3.58 7.44 -5.63
N ALA A 137 -2.59 6.99 -6.40
CA ALA A 137 -2.15 7.67 -7.60
C ALA A 137 -3.20 7.57 -8.72
N SER A 138 -3.52 8.67 -9.42
CA SER A 138 -4.51 8.68 -10.48
C SER A 138 -4.11 9.57 -11.65
N ASN A 139 -3.76 8.96 -12.78
CA ASN A 139 -3.50 9.72 -14.00
C ASN A 139 -4.76 10.39 -14.59
N VAL A 140 -5.95 9.87 -14.27
CA VAL A 140 -7.23 10.53 -14.63
C VAL A 140 -7.36 11.84 -13.89
N PHE A 141 -7.16 11.83 -12.57
CA PHE A 141 -7.17 13.04 -11.75
C PHE A 141 -6.05 14.02 -12.13
N ALA A 142 -4.85 13.50 -12.32
CA ALA A 142 -3.66 14.29 -12.68
C ALA A 142 -3.77 15.00 -14.03
N CYS A 143 -4.63 14.56 -14.96
CA CYS A 143 -4.82 15.22 -16.26
C CYS A 143 -5.84 16.37 -16.23
N LEU A 144 -6.54 16.59 -15.13
CA LEU A 144 -7.57 17.62 -15.01
C LEU A 144 -6.92 18.99 -14.83
N PRO A 145 -7.43 20.04 -15.51
CA PRO A 145 -7.02 21.42 -15.29
C PRO A 145 -7.79 22.01 -14.09
N LEU A 146 -7.42 21.55 -12.88
CA LEU A 146 -8.11 21.94 -11.65
C LEU A 146 -8.08 23.45 -11.43
N ARG A 147 -9.12 23.96 -10.78
CA ARG A 147 -9.19 25.34 -10.30
C ARG A 147 -8.24 25.54 -9.14
N LYS A 148 -7.81 26.79 -8.95
CA LYS A 148 -6.94 27.17 -7.84
C LYS A 148 -7.65 27.09 -6.47
N GLU A 149 -8.97 27.23 -6.47
CA GLU A 149 -9.83 27.21 -5.29
C GLU A 149 -10.00 25.79 -4.72
N THR A 150 -9.82 24.76 -5.54
CA THR A 150 -9.94 23.36 -5.08
C THR A 150 -8.68 22.92 -4.35
N ILE A 151 -8.83 22.59 -3.08
CA ILE A 151 -7.78 22.08 -2.21
C ILE A 151 -7.74 20.55 -2.33
N VAL A 152 -6.59 20.00 -2.73
CA VAL A 152 -6.42 18.57 -2.95
C VAL A 152 -5.39 18.02 -1.97
N THR A 153 -5.80 17.10 -1.12
CA THR A 153 -4.95 16.44 -0.13
C THR A 153 -4.76 14.97 -0.50
N GLN A 154 -3.51 14.60 -0.80
CA GLN A 154 -3.10 13.21 -0.97
C GLN A 154 -2.70 12.65 0.38
N LEU A 155 -3.50 11.70 0.89
CA LEU A 155 -3.28 11.05 2.19
C LEU A 155 -2.28 9.91 2.10
N TRP A 156 -2.10 9.35 0.90
CA TRP A 156 -1.29 8.18 0.62
C TRP A 156 -1.75 6.94 1.41
N HIS A 157 -0.97 5.85 1.35
CA HIS A 157 -1.33 4.56 1.95
C HIS A 157 -0.14 3.83 2.57
N ALA A 158 0.98 4.53 2.80
CA ALA A 158 2.18 3.99 3.43
C ALA A 158 2.90 5.08 4.20
N CYS A 159 3.57 4.71 5.28
CA CYS A 159 4.44 5.57 6.06
C CYS A 159 5.88 5.49 5.58
N GLY A 160 6.69 6.45 5.99
CA GLY A 160 8.10 6.52 5.68
C GLY A 160 8.43 6.59 4.19
N ALA A 161 9.67 6.34 3.85
CA ALA A 161 10.15 6.24 2.48
C ALA A 161 11.14 5.08 2.38
N PHE A 162 10.67 3.90 2.04
CA PHE A 162 11.51 2.70 1.99
C PHE A 162 11.90 2.34 0.55
N LYS A 163 10.98 1.76 -0.20
CA LYS A 163 11.18 1.40 -1.62
C LYS A 163 10.91 2.60 -2.51
N LYS A 164 11.71 2.78 -3.55
CA LYS A 164 11.44 3.79 -4.58
C LYS A 164 10.08 3.56 -5.23
N PHE A 165 9.38 4.63 -5.54
CA PHE A 165 8.07 4.62 -6.20
C PHE A 165 7.93 5.82 -7.15
N GLY A 166 6.82 5.89 -7.87
CA GLY A 166 6.53 6.99 -8.77
C GLY A 166 7.66 7.27 -9.76
N LEU A 167 8.04 8.54 -9.90
CA LEU A 167 9.07 8.98 -10.85
C LEU A 167 10.48 8.53 -10.43
N SER A 168 10.73 8.27 -9.15
CA SER A 168 12.02 7.72 -8.67
C SER A 168 12.30 6.30 -9.18
N THR A 169 11.29 5.60 -9.72
CA THR A 169 11.45 4.31 -10.40
C THR A 169 11.51 4.42 -11.90
N ALA A 170 11.46 5.63 -12.46
CA ALA A 170 11.52 5.80 -13.90
C ALA A 170 12.82 5.24 -14.48
N ASP A 171 12.69 4.47 -15.54
CA ASP A 171 13.80 3.81 -16.25
C ASP A 171 14.46 2.65 -15.45
N LEU A 172 14.00 2.32 -14.23
CA LEU A 172 14.38 1.10 -13.53
C LEU A 172 13.60 -0.12 -14.07
N ILE A 173 14.08 -1.33 -13.77
CA ILE A 173 13.44 -2.60 -14.21
C ILE A 173 11.96 -2.67 -13.80
N PHE A 174 11.63 -2.16 -12.62
CA PHE A 174 10.26 -2.13 -12.10
C PHE A 174 9.39 -1.02 -12.71
N GLY A 175 9.98 0.12 -13.10
CA GLY A 175 9.28 1.34 -13.52
C GLY A 175 8.90 1.38 -14.99
N ASP A 176 8.09 2.38 -15.33
CA ASP A 176 7.82 2.77 -16.73
C ASP A 176 8.89 3.78 -17.21
N ASP A 177 8.98 3.99 -18.55
CA ASP A 177 9.89 5.01 -19.09
C ASP A 177 9.50 6.43 -18.62
N ARG A 178 10.51 7.24 -18.31
CA ARG A 178 10.37 8.62 -17.79
C ARG A 178 9.49 9.49 -18.69
N LYS A 179 9.70 9.46 -20.01
CA LYS A 179 8.94 10.27 -20.99
C LYS A 179 7.44 9.95 -20.95
N THR A 180 7.07 8.67 -20.73
CA THR A 180 5.68 8.27 -20.59
C THR A 180 5.09 8.74 -19.27
N GLN A 181 5.85 8.65 -18.17
CA GLN A 181 5.39 9.13 -16.86
C GLN A 181 5.20 10.66 -16.84
N GLU A 182 6.11 11.42 -17.43
CA GLU A 182 6.00 12.87 -17.56
C GLU A 182 4.83 13.30 -18.46
N LYS A 183 4.62 12.60 -19.57
CA LYS A 183 3.51 12.86 -20.49
C LYS A 183 2.14 12.58 -19.88
N TYR A 184 2.04 11.54 -19.06
CA TYR A 184 0.82 11.09 -18.40
C TYR A 184 1.09 10.83 -16.91
N PRO A 185 1.33 11.90 -16.13
CA PRO A 185 1.68 11.75 -14.73
C PRO A 185 0.58 11.06 -13.94
N TYR A 186 0.98 10.32 -12.92
CA TYR A 186 0.07 9.75 -11.94
C TYR A 186 -0.14 10.70 -10.75
N HIS A 187 0.87 11.52 -10.47
CA HIS A 187 0.89 12.47 -9.37
C HIS A 187 0.93 13.89 -9.91
N LYS A 188 -0.12 14.64 -9.70
CA LYS A 188 -0.24 16.05 -10.05
C LYS A 188 -1.49 16.64 -9.40
N ASN A 189 -1.52 17.96 -9.29
CA ASN A 189 -2.65 18.72 -8.78
C ASN A 189 -2.86 18.64 -7.26
N TYR A 190 -1.85 18.22 -6.50
CA TYR A 190 -1.93 18.21 -5.06
C TYR A 190 -1.63 19.60 -4.47
N THR A 191 -2.45 20.00 -3.50
CA THR A 191 -2.17 21.15 -2.62
C THR A 191 -1.28 20.67 -1.49
N TYR A 192 -1.62 19.49 -0.92
CA TYR A 192 -0.87 18.85 0.15
C TYR A 192 -0.69 17.36 -0.12
N VAL A 193 0.45 16.83 0.28
CA VAL A 193 0.73 15.40 0.41
C VAL A 193 1.18 15.17 1.84
N THR A 194 0.40 14.46 2.65
CA THR A 194 0.76 14.21 4.04
C THR A 194 1.77 13.06 4.15
N VAL A 195 2.81 13.25 4.93
CA VAL A 195 3.85 12.25 5.15
C VAL A 195 4.16 12.12 6.65
N SER A 196 4.75 10.99 7.03
CA SER A 196 4.92 10.57 8.43
C SER A 196 5.92 11.39 9.25
N ALA A 197 6.84 12.09 8.59
CA ALA A 197 7.82 12.96 9.20
C ALA A 197 8.42 13.96 8.18
N PRO A 198 8.98 15.09 8.61
CA PRO A 198 9.72 16.01 7.72
C PRO A 198 10.87 15.33 6.99
N GLU A 199 11.55 14.37 7.62
CA GLU A 199 12.66 13.61 7.04
C GLU A 199 12.32 12.97 5.68
N VAL A 200 11.08 12.60 5.42
CA VAL A 200 10.70 11.88 4.18
C VAL A 200 10.08 12.77 3.10
N GLU A 201 9.89 14.06 3.35
CA GLU A 201 9.28 15.00 2.38
C GLU A 201 10.03 15.03 1.04
N TRP A 202 11.36 14.95 1.08
CA TRP A 202 12.17 14.94 -0.14
C TRP A 202 11.90 13.74 -1.03
N ALA A 203 11.71 12.55 -0.46
CA ALA A 203 11.46 11.32 -1.21
C ALA A 203 10.10 11.37 -1.93
N TYR A 204 9.07 11.89 -1.25
CA TYR A 204 7.76 12.12 -1.86
C TYR A 204 7.80 13.24 -2.90
N THR A 205 8.54 14.29 -2.64
CA THR A 205 8.76 15.40 -3.58
C THR A 205 9.39 14.89 -4.87
N GLU A 206 10.41 14.06 -4.80
CA GLU A 206 11.05 13.41 -5.95
C GLU A 206 10.08 12.44 -6.66
N ALA A 207 9.52 11.47 -5.90
CA ALA A 207 8.69 10.41 -6.46
C ALA A 207 7.43 10.92 -7.16
N MET A 208 6.82 11.97 -6.62
CA MET A 208 5.58 12.54 -7.12
C MET A 208 5.81 13.80 -7.98
N ASN A 209 7.07 14.23 -8.18
CA ASN A 209 7.44 15.46 -8.89
C ASN A 209 6.68 16.69 -8.37
N LEU A 210 6.76 16.91 -7.06
CA LEU A 210 6.04 17.96 -6.37
C LEU A 210 6.83 19.28 -6.38
N LYS A 211 6.12 20.38 -6.21
CA LYS A 211 6.73 21.66 -5.83
C LYS A 211 7.17 21.62 -4.36
N LYS A 212 8.09 22.47 -3.99
CA LYS A 212 8.50 22.67 -2.60
C LYS A 212 7.30 22.95 -1.70
N ASN A 213 7.28 22.41 -0.48
CA ASN A 213 6.24 22.58 0.53
C ASN A 213 4.86 21.98 0.19
N VAL A 214 4.75 21.09 -0.81
CA VAL A 214 3.54 20.31 -1.08
C VAL A 214 3.53 19.02 -0.27
N ALA A 215 4.67 18.33 -0.12
CA ALA A 215 4.83 17.28 0.87
C ALA A 215 5.00 17.93 2.24
N VAL A 216 4.22 17.50 3.23
CA VAL A 216 4.17 18.08 4.58
C VAL A 216 4.24 16.96 5.63
N GLY A 217 5.29 17.00 6.44
CA GLY A 217 5.56 16.03 7.51
C GLY A 217 4.73 16.27 8.76
N ILE A 218 3.42 16.08 8.67
CA ILE A 218 2.47 16.33 9.78
C ILE A 218 1.78 15.06 10.29
N GLY A 219 2.20 13.89 9.80
CA GLY A 219 1.62 12.60 10.15
C GLY A 219 0.69 12.05 9.07
N ILE A 220 0.32 10.80 9.23
CA ILE A 220 -0.57 10.03 8.37
C ILE A 220 -1.82 9.65 9.18
N SER A 221 -3.01 10.08 8.76
CA SER A 221 -4.27 9.93 9.51
C SER A 221 -4.53 8.49 9.99
N ARG A 222 -4.23 7.47 9.17
CA ARG A 222 -4.44 6.07 9.54
C ARG A 222 -3.59 5.60 10.73
N THR A 223 -2.49 6.31 11.05
CA THR A 223 -1.64 5.90 12.19
C THR A 223 -2.26 6.23 13.55
N ASP A 224 -3.28 7.08 13.60
CA ASP A 224 -4.02 7.37 14.84
C ASP A 224 -4.69 6.10 15.38
N TYR A 225 -4.98 5.10 14.51
CA TYR A 225 -5.44 3.77 14.89
C TYR A 225 -4.60 3.10 15.97
N PHE A 226 -3.28 3.27 15.92
CA PHE A 226 -2.32 2.59 16.79
C PHE A 226 -2.27 3.17 18.20
N PHE A 227 -2.84 4.35 18.41
CA PHE A 227 -2.92 5.04 19.70
C PHE A 227 -4.29 4.90 20.38
N ASP A 228 -5.27 4.36 19.67
CA ASP A 228 -6.60 4.11 20.20
C ASP A 228 -6.65 2.78 21.00
N LYS A 229 -6.89 2.88 22.29
CA LYS A 229 -6.96 1.73 23.20
C LYS A 229 -8.09 0.76 22.86
N ASP A 230 -9.22 1.26 22.34
CA ASP A 230 -10.35 0.42 21.97
C ASP A 230 -10.02 -0.45 20.75
N ASN A 231 -9.31 0.10 19.78
CA ASN A 231 -8.79 -0.65 18.64
C ASN A 231 -7.81 -1.76 19.07
N ILE A 232 -6.88 -1.43 19.98
CA ILE A 232 -5.90 -2.39 20.51
C ILE A 232 -6.62 -3.51 21.28
N ASN A 233 -7.57 -3.18 22.16
CA ASN A 233 -8.32 -4.15 22.92
C ASN A 233 -9.21 -5.04 22.03
N SER A 234 -9.83 -4.45 21.00
CA SER A 234 -10.62 -5.17 19.99
C SER A 234 -9.75 -6.16 19.23
N ALA A 235 -8.53 -5.76 18.81
CA ALA A 235 -7.60 -6.64 18.13
C ALA A 235 -7.16 -7.83 19.00
N LYS A 236 -6.90 -7.60 20.31
CA LYS A 236 -6.60 -8.66 21.29
C LYS A 236 -7.74 -9.64 21.41
N ALA A 237 -8.94 -9.15 21.69
CA ALA A 237 -10.15 -9.98 21.84
C ALA A 237 -10.45 -10.80 20.58
N LYS A 238 -10.21 -10.20 19.39
CA LYS A 238 -10.38 -10.90 18.12
C LYS A 238 -9.35 -12.02 17.93
N MET A 239 -8.08 -11.80 18.31
CA MET A 239 -7.05 -12.84 18.27
C MET A 239 -7.39 -13.98 19.24
N ASP A 240 -7.78 -13.68 20.47
CA ASP A 240 -8.12 -14.69 21.47
C ASP A 240 -9.33 -15.53 21.05
N LYS A 241 -10.29 -14.92 20.35
CA LYS A 241 -11.42 -15.65 19.76
C LYS A 241 -11.00 -16.53 18.57
N LEU A 242 -10.09 -16.05 17.70
CA LEU A 242 -9.62 -16.80 16.53
C LEU A 242 -8.67 -17.93 16.90
N PHE A 243 -7.91 -17.75 17.97
CA PHE A 243 -6.87 -18.68 18.41
C PHE A 243 -6.90 -18.86 19.94
N PRO A 244 -7.95 -19.50 20.50
CA PRO A 244 -8.12 -19.66 21.97
C PRO A 244 -6.94 -20.37 22.64
N GLN A 245 -6.30 -21.31 21.93
CA GLN A 245 -5.13 -22.03 22.41
C GLN A 245 -3.87 -21.15 22.56
N ARG A 246 -3.94 -19.86 22.23
CA ARG A 246 -2.85 -18.91 22.48
C ARG A 246 -2.45 -18.87 23.96
N ASN A 247 -3.41 -18.97 24.88
CA ASN A 247 -3.19 -18.99 26.34
C ASN A 247 -2.25 -17.89 26.81
N GLU A 248 -2.50 -16.65 26.36
CA GLU A 248 -1.69 -15.45 26.67
C GLU A 248 -0.23 -15.47 26.17
N ARG A 249 0.20 -16.51 25.45
CA ARG A 249 1.53 -16.53 24.84
C ARG A 249 1.75 -15.28 23.98
N LYS A 250 2.98 -14.80 23.94
CA LYS A 250 3.42 -13.67 23.11
C LYS A 250 3.29 -13.99 21.62
N ILE A 251 3.26 -12.98 20.80
CA ILE A 251 3.02 -13.11 19.36
C ILE A 251 4.27 -12.77 18.56
N ILE A 252 4.78 -13.72 17.79
CA ILE A 252 5.73 -13.49 16.71
C ILE A 252 4.92 -13.31 15.42
N LEU A 253 4.90 -12.12 14.86
CA LEU A 253 4.26 -11.83 13.58
C LEU A 253 5.27 -12.02 12.44
N TYR A 254 4.96 -12.88 11.48
CA TYR A 254 5.70 -12.99 10.22
C TYR A 254 4.90 -12.36 9.08
N ALA A 255 5.34 -11.18 8.62
CA ALA A 255 4.66 -10.37 7.61
C ALA A 255 5.60 -10.00 6.45
N PRO A 256 5.95 -10.95 5.58
CA PRO A 256 6.91 -10.73 4.50
C PRO A 256 6.27 -10.07 3.27
N THR A 257 7.11 -9.38 2.49
CA THR A 257 6.74 -8.90 1.15
C THR A 257 6.61 -10.07 0.18
N PHE A 258 5.57 -10.07 -0.66
CA PHE A 258 5.44 -11.07 -1.73
C PHE A 258 6.57 -10.95 -2.78
N ARG A 259 6.86 -12.03 -3.48
CA ARG A 259 7.84 -12.08 -4.56
C ARG A 259 7.16 -12.02 -5.94
N GLY A 260 7.84 -11.42 -6.89
CA GLY A 260 7.36 -11.27 -8.27
C GLY A 260 6.42 -10.07 -8.49
N ARG A 261 5.76 -10.06 -9.65
CA ARG A 261 4.80 -8.99 -10.01
C ARG A 261 3.42 -9.30 -9.42
N VAL A 262 2.62 -8.27 -9.13
CA VAL A 262 1.27 -8.37 -8.55
C VAL A 262 0.41 -9.48 -9.18
N ALA A 263 0.38 -9.58 -10.51
CA ALA A 263 -0.42 -10.62 -11.21
C ALA A 263 0.11 -12.07 -11.04
N LYS A 264 1.29 -12.22 -10.44
CA LYS A 264 1.98 -13.49 -10.18
C LYS A 264 2.69 -13.43 -8.81
N ALA A 265 2.06 -12.77 -7.86
CA ALA A 265 2.56 -12.68 -6.51
C ALA A 265 2.71 -14.09 -5.90
N LYS A 266 3.88 -14.37 -5.35
CA LYS A 266 4.20 -15.63 -4.69
C LYS A 266 4.50 -15.38 -3.21
N MET A 267 4.13 -16.33 -2.39
CA MET A 267 4.49 -16.35 -0.98
C MET A 267 6.01 -16.65 -0.84
N PRO A 268 6.75 -15.88 -0.04
CA PRO A 268 8.08 -16.30 0.38
C PRO A 268 7.94 -17.45 1.38
N ASN A 269 8.44 -18.62 1.01
CA ASN A 269 8.31 -19.86 1.78
C ASN A 269 9.69 -20.29 2.33
N LYS A 270 10.25 -19.48 3.23
CA LYS A 270 11.58 -19.72 3.81
C LYS A 270 11.58 -19.79 5.35
N LEU A 271 10.52 -19.30 6.01
CA LEU A 271 10.40 -19.45 7.44
C LEU A 271 10.01 -20.89 7.77
N ASP A 272 10.79 -21.52 8.64
CA ASP A 272 10.62 -22.92 9.06
C ASP A 272 9.78 -23.01 10.33
N THR A 273 8.50 -23.33 10.16
CA THR A 273 7.54 -23.45 11.28
C THR A 273 7.96 -24.51 12.30
N ALA A 274 8.60 -25.61 11.84
CA ALA A 274 9.03 -26.68 12.74
C ALA A 274 10.13 -26.21 13.70
N LYS A 275 11.14 -25.51 13.18
CA LYS A 275 12.23 -24.97 14.01
C LYS A 275 11.73 -23.92 15.00
N PHE A 276 10.79 -23.05 14.58
CA PHE A 276 10.16 -22.07 15.47
C PHE A 276 9.30 -22.75 16.54
N TYR A 277 8.57 -23.80 16.20
CA TYR A 277 7.80 -24.58 17.15
C TYR A 277 8.68 -25.18 18.26
N GLU A 278 9.75 -25.89 17.89
CA GLU A 278 10.69 -26.49 18.85
C GLU A 278 11.38 -25.45 19.75
N ALA A 279 11.52 -24.24 19.25
CA ALA A 279 12.20 -23.17 19.98
C ALA A 279 11.27 -22.39 20.92
N PHE A 280 9.97 -22.24 20.59
CA PHE A 280 9.14 -21.17 21.17
C PHE A 280 7.70 -21.59 21.54
N LYS A 281 7.30 -22.85 21.37
CA LYS A 281 5.91 -23.29 21.57
C LYS A 281 5.31 -22.95 22.95
N ASP A 282 6.16 -22.85 23.97
CA ASP A 282 5.70 -22.60 25.34
C ASP A 282 5.48 -21.10 25.62
N ASP A 283 6.23 -20.21 24.98
CA ASP A 283 6.24 -18.77 25.26
C ASP A 283 5.56 -17.94 24.20
N TYR A 284 5.52 -18.43 22.95
CA TYR A 284 5.03 -17.67 21.80
C TYR A 284 4.06 -18.46 20.95
N ILE A 285 3.30 -17.71 20.12
CA ILE A 285 2.65 -18.23 18.92
C ILE A 285 3.24 -17.57 17.69
N LEU A 286 3.18 -18.25 16.53
CA LEU A 286 3.63 -17.75 15.25
C LEU A 286 2.42 -17.36 14.37
N VAL A 287 2.29 -16.09 14.06
CA VAL A 287 1.19 -15.56 13.24
C VAL A 287 1.69 -15.19 11.84
N PHE A 288 1.12 -15.81 10.82
CA PHE A 288 1.39 -15.48 9.43
C PHE A 288 0.44 -14.40 8.93
N LYS A 289 1.00 -13.39 8.25
CA LYS A 289 0.25 -12.35 7.56
C LYS A 289 0.84 -12.07 6.20
N HIS A 290 0.32 -12.70 5.16
CA HIS A 290 0.73 -12.45 3.80
C HIS A 290 -0.01 -11.28 3.17
N HIS A 291 0.59 -10.70 2.14
CA HIS A 291 -0.03 -9.63 1.37
C HIS A 291 -1.28 -10.16 0.63
N PRO A 292 -2.40 -9.41 0.54
CA PRO A 292 -3.63 -9.85 -0.13
C PRO A 292 -3.49 -10.26 -1.61
N PHE A 293 -2.38 -9.91 -2.26
CA PHE A 293 -2.08 -10.35 -3.62
C PHE A 293 -1.59 -11.80 -3.71
N VAL A 294 -1.15 -12.38 -2.59
CA VAL A 294 -0.77 -13.80 -2.49
C VAL A 294 -2.04 -14.62 -2.39
N LYS A 295 -2.21 -15.54 -3.34
CA LYS A 295 -3.39 -16.44 -3.38
C LYS A 295 -3.12 -17.80 -2.76
N GLU A 296 -1.85 -18.11 -2.54
CA GLU A 296 -1.40 -19.31 -1.88
C GLU A 296 -1.70 -19.19 -0.37
N LYS A 297 -2.19 -20.29 0.23
CA LYS A 297 -2.41 -20.35 1.69
C LYS A 297 -1.19 -20.97 2.36
N VAL A 298 -0.90 -20.51 3.59
CA VAL A 298 0.10 -21.17 4.43
C VAL A 298 -0.38 -22.58 4.79
N LEU A 299 0.44 -23.57 4.52
CA LEU A 299 0.18 -24.94 4.96
C LEU A 299 0.81 -25.12 6.34
N ILE A 300 -0.04 -25.14 7.36
CA ILE A 300 0.34 -25.44 8.74
C ILE A 300 -0.01 -26.89 9.00
N GLU A 301 1.02 -27.74 9.27
CA GLU A 301 0.82 -29.14 9.61
C GLU A 301 0.03 -29.28 10.93
N ASP A 302 -0.77 -30.33 11.05
CA ASP A 302 -1.68 -30.52 12.20
C ASP A 302 -0.95 -30.46 13.55
N LYS A 303 0.26 -30.98 13.63
CA LYS A 303 1.10 -30.96 14.84
C LYS A 303 1.57 -29.57 15.30
N TYR A 304 1.41 -28.54 14.45
CA TYR A 304 1.79 -27.15 14.77
C TYR A 304 0.59 -26.22 14.91
N LYS A 305 -0.64 -26.74 14.83
CA LYS A 305 -1.87 -25.93 14.89
C LYS A 305 -2.16 -25.31 16.25
N ASP A 306 -1.50 -25.76 17.29
CA ASP A 306 -1.55 -25.14 18.63
C ASP A 306 -0.55 -23.99 18.80
N PHE A 307 0.36 -23.82 17.86
CA PHE A 307 1.43 -22.83 17.87
C PHE A 307 1.33 -21.79 16.74
N ALA A 308 0.93 -22.21 15.54
CA ALA A 308 0.97 -21.36 14.34
C ALA A 308 -0.44 -21.13 13.76
N VAL A 309 -0.70 -19.90 13.30
CA VAL A 309 -1.99 -19.50 12.69
C VAL A 309 -1.78 -18.58 11.49
N ASP A 310 -2.55 -18.81 10.42
CA ASP A 310 -2.61 -17.90 9.25
C ASP A 310 -3.76 -16.89 9.43
N CYS A 311 -3.40 -15.65 9.73
CA CYS A 311 -4.32 -14.53 9.87
C CYS A 311 -4.42 -13.66 8.61
N THR A 312 -3.98 -14.15 7.44
CA THR A 312 -3.98 -13.38 6.19
C THR A 312 -5.37 -12.83 5.83
N GLU A 313 -6.43 -13.61 6.00
CA GLU A 313 -7.80 -13.21 5.67
C GLU A 313 -8.61 -12.77 6.89
N SER A 314 -8.26 -13.22 8.11
CA SER A 314 -9.08 -13.05 9.31
C SER A 314 -8.81 -11.76 10.09
N MET A 315 -7.57 -11.23 10.04
CA MET A 315 -7.20 -9.97 10.70
C MET A 315 -6.51 -9.02 9.74
N THR A 316 -6.68 -7.72 9.95
CA THR A 316 -5.94 -6.69 9.22
C THR A 316 -4.49 -6.64 9.68
N ILE A 317 -3.62 -6.02 8.88
CA ILE A 317 -2.22 -5.81 9.31
C ILE A 317 -2.17 -4.85 10.51
N ASP A 318 -3.01 -3.82 10.51
CA ASP A 318 -3.04 -2.83 11.58
C ASP A 318 -3.42 -3.48 12.93
N GLU A 319 -4.45 -4.37 12.94
CA GLU A 319 -4.81 -5.17 14.14
C GLU A 319 -3.63 -6.02 14.63
N LEU A 320 -2.91 -6.69 13.72
CA LEU A 320 -1.79 -7.56 14.09
C LEU A 320 -0.58 -6.78 14.60
N LEU A 321 -0.27 -5.62 14.03
CA LEU A 321 0.82 -4.77 14.52
C LEU A 321 0.57 -4.31 15.97
N CYS A 322 -0.68 -3.98 16.32
CA CYS A 322 -1.03 -3.57 17.68
C CYS A 322 -0.73 -4.61 18.75
N ILE A 323 -0.89 -5.89 18.43
CA ILE A 323 -0.85 -6.98 19.41
C ILE A 323 0.41 -7.84 19.36
N SER A 324 1.26 -7.65 18.36
CA SER A 324 2.49 -8.42 18.20
C SER A 324 3.58 -7.97 19.16
N ASP A 325 4.36 -8.92 19.66
CA ASP A 325 5.49 -8.67 20.54
C ASP A 325 6.81 -8.61 19.77
N ILE A 326 6.91 -9.38 18.67
CA ILE A 326 8.04 -9.39 17.75
C ILE A 326 7.49 -9.35 16.33
N CYS A 327 8.08 -8.54 15.46
CA CYS A 327 7.76 -8.51 14.04
C CYS A 327 8.92 -9.00 13.19
N ILE A 328 8.71 -10.07 12.43
CA ILE A 328 9.64 -10.56 11.41
C ILE A 328 9.11 -10.11 10.06
N SER A 329 9.86 -9.27 9.37
CA SER A 329 9.52 -8.78 8.04
C SER A 329 10.74 -8.83 7.12
N ASP A 330 10.66 -8.17 5.97
CA ASP A 330 11.76 -8.04 5.03
C ASP A 330 11.77 -6.62 4.41
N TYR A 331 11.21 -6.44 3.23
CA TYR A 331 11.21 -5.18 2.49
C TYR A 331 9.89 -4.42 2.61
N SER A 332 9.14 -4.62 3.69
CA SER A 332 7.82 -3.99 3.87
C SER A 332 7.92 -2.64 4.59
N SER A 333 7.08 -1.69 4.17
CA SER A 333 6.93 -0.40 4.86
C SER A 333 6.21 -0.49 6.21
N LEU A 334 5.63 -1.65 6.55
CA LEU A 334 4.98 -1.84 7.86
C LEU A 334 5.93 -1.63 9.05
N VAL A 335 7.23 -1.69 8.81
CA VAL A 335 8.26 -1.46 9.85
C VAL A 335 8.22 -0.03 10.40
N PHE A 336 7.76 0.93 9.60
CA PHE A 336 7.54 2.29 10.08
C PHE A 336 6.40 2.32 11.10
N GLU A 337 5.26 1.74 10.77
CA GLU A 337 4.10 1.67 11.68
C GLU A 337 4.45 0.86 12.92
N TYR A 338 5.15 -0.26 12.77
CA TYR A 338 5.53 -1.08 13.91
C TYR A 338 6.52 -0.39 14.84
N SER A 339 7.37 0.51 14.33
CA SER A 339 8.30 1.29 15.17
C SER A 339 7.59 2.16 16.23
N LEU A 340 6.31 2.52 16.00
CA LEU A 340 5.50 3.27 16.96
C LEU A 340 5.31 2.52 18.29
N PHE A 341 5.42 1.19 18.28
CA PHE A 341 5.31 0.36 19.49
C PHE A 341 6.66 0.16 20.21
N GLU A 342 7.77 0.61 19.64
CA GLU A 342 9.13 0.46 20.20
C GLU A 342 9.49 -0.98 20.57
N LYS A 343 9.01 -1.94 19.78
CA LYS A 343 9.17 -3.38 19.98
C LYS A 343 10.19 -3.98 18.99
N PRO A 344 10.71 -5.20 19.28
CA PRO A 344 11.69 -5.85 18.44
C PRO A 344 11.21 -6.11 17.01
N MET A 345 12.07 -5.79 16.04
CA MET A 345 11.91 -6.12 14.62
C MET A 345 13.10 -6.91 14.12
N LEU A 346 12.84 -7.96 13.35
CA LEU A 346 13.85 -8.74 12.65
C LEU A 346 13.60 -8.68 11.15
N PHE A 347 14.68 -8.66 10.38
CA PHE A 347 14.61 -8.54 8.93
C PHE A 347 15.11 -9.82 8.25
N PHE A 348 14.17 -10.69 7.85
CA PHE A 348 14.47 -11.93 7.15
C PHE A 348 14.68 -11.68 5.67
N ALA A 349 15.88 -11.23 5.31
CA ALA A 349 16.22 -10.71 3.97
C ALA A 349 17.21 -11.64 3.23
N TYR A 350 16.89 -12.92 3.13
CA TYR A 350 17.72 -13.97 2.51
C TYR A 350 17.98 -13.77 1.00
N ASP A 351 17.25 -12.87 0.35
CA ASP A 351 17.35 -12.54 -1.09
C ASP A 351 17.59 -11.06 -1.34
N LEU A 352 18.31 -10.38 -0.43
CA LEU A 352 18.50 -8.93 -0.43
C LEU A 352 19.11 -8.41 -1.75
N ASP A 353 20.16 -9.06 -2.26
CA ASP A 353 20.87 -8.61 -3.46
C ASP A 353 19.95 -8.63 -4.70
N GLU A 354 19.19 -9.74 -4.89
CA GLU A 354 18.22 -9.83 -6.00
C GLU A 354 17.10 -8.81 -5.89
N TYR A 355 16.66 -8.51 -4.67
CA TYR A 355 15.56 -7.58 -4.43
C TYR A 355 16.00 -6.12 -4.65
N TYR A 356 17.24 -5.80 -4.29
CA TYR A 356 17.82 -4.47 -4.45
C TYR A 356 17.88 -4.03 -5.93
N ASP A 357 18.36 -4.90 -6.80
CA ASP A 357 18.49 -4.64 -8.24
C ASP A 357 17.15 -4.45 -8.94
N TRP A 358 16.10 -5.08 -8.41
CA TRP A 358 14.79 -5.05 -9.07
C TRP A 358 14.02 -3.76 -8.85
N ARG A 359 14.07 -3.18 -7.64
CA ARG A 359 13.18 -2.06 -7.27
C ARG A 359 13.90 -0.81 -6.80
N GLY A 360 15.00 -0.95 -6.10
CA GLY A 360 15.75 0.12 -5.44
C GLY A 360 15.10 0.63 -4.14
N PHE A 361 15.94 1.18 -3.30
CA PHE A 361 15.58 1.77 -2.01
C PHE A 361 15.99 3.24 -1.97
N TYR A 362 15.38 4.03 -1.10
CA TYR A 362 15.79 5.44 -0.87
C TYR A 362 17.01 5.55 0.04
N TYR A 363 17.20 4.57 0.92
CA TYR A 363 18.31 4.48 1.86
C TYR A 363 19.05 3.15 1.65
N ASP A 364 20.29 3.04 2.08
CA ASP A 364 20.96 1.74 2.13
C ASP A 364 20.23 0.83 3.11
N TYR A 365 19.87 -0.36 2.66
CA TYR A 365 19.03 -1.26 3.44
C TYR A 365 19.67 -1.67 4.77
N LYS A 366 20.98 -1.93 4.75
CA LYS A 366 21.70 -2.45 5.93
C LYS A 366 21.83 -1.40 7.04
N ASP A 367 22.00 -0.14 6.65
CA ASP A 367 22.13 0.98 7.58
C ASP A 367 20.78 1.55 8.02
N PHE A 368 19.73 1.26 7.24
CA PHE A 368 18.43 1.88 7.42
C PHE A 368 17.54 1.14 8.41
N VAL A 369 17.51 -0.21 8.39
CA VAL A 369 16.53 -0.97 9.18
C VAL A 369 16.86 -0.95 10.67
N PRO A 370 15.83 -0.79 11.55
CA PRO A 370 16.05 -0.63 13.00
C PRO A 370 16.20 -1.94 13.76
N GLY A 371 16.64 -3.01 13.10
CA GLY A 371 16.82 -4.32 13.70
C GLY A 371 17.84 -5.18 12.95
N PRO A 372 18.15 -6.37 13.44
CA PRO A 372 19.10 -7.25 12.79
C PRO A 372 18.55 -7.83 11.48
N ILE A 373 19.47 -8.05 10.53
CA ILE A 373 19.20 -8.65 9.22
C ILE A 373 19.74 -10.06 9.23
N TYR A 374 18.88 -11.03 8.90
CA TYR A 374 19.23 -12.45 8.90
C TYR A 374 18.87 -13.11 7.56
N ALA A 375 19.64 -14.13 7.22
CA ALA A 375 19.43 -14.96 6.04
C ALA A 375 18.90 -16.36 6.39
N THR A 376 19.02 -16.79 7.64
CA THR A 376 18.66 -18.14 8.12
C THR A 376 17.65 -18.10 9.27
N ASN A 377 16.94 -19.21 9.46
CA ASN A 377 16.02 -19.37 10.58
C ASN A 377 16.77 -19.50 11.92
N GLU A 378 17.92 -20.13 11.91
CA GLU A 378 18.76 -20.37 13.08
C GLU A 378 19.23 -19.06 13.71
N GLU A 379 19.70 -18.12 12.91
CA GLU A 379 20.11 -16.79 13.37
C GLU A 379 18.96 -16.03 14.03
N MET A 380 17.75 -16.08 13.44
CA MET A 380 16.56 -15.45 14.02
C MET A 380 16.16 -16.12 15.34
N ILE A 381 16.20 -17.44 15.41
CA ILE A 381 15.86 -18.21 16.61
C ILE A 381 16.85 -17.90 17.74
N ASP A 382 18.13 -17.85 17.45
CA ASP A 382 19.15 -17.52 18.46
C ASP A 382 18.95 -16.10 19.00
N TYR A 383 18.70 -15.14 18.13
CA TYR A 383 18.40 -13.75 18.53
C TYR A 383 17.16 -13.68 19.42
N ILE A 384 16.05 -14.34 19.04
CA ILE A 384 14.79 -14.28 19.81
C ILE A 384 14.96 -14.97 21.18
N ARG A 385 15.70 -16.06 21.28
CA ARG A 385 16.01 -16.72 22.58
C ARG A 385 16.77 -15.80 23.55
N ASN A 386 17.57 -14.93 23.01
CA ASN A 386 18.40 -13.99 23.78
C ASN A 386 17.95 -12.54 23.63
N ILE A 387 16.65 -12.32 23.36
CA ILE A 387 16.11 -11.02 22.94
C ILE A 387 16.33 -9.93 23.99
N ASP A 388 16.23 -10.26 25.28
CA ASP A 388 16.42 -9.33 26.39
C ASP A 388 17.86 -8.78 26.45
N LYS A 389 18.84 -9.49 25.89
CA LYS A 389 20.25 -9.08 25.82
C LYS A 389 20.59 -8.37 24.52
N HIS A 390 19.91 -8.73 23.44
CA HIS A 390 20.25 -8.31 22.07
C HIS A 390 19.39 -7.15 21.54
N PHE A 391 18.19 -6.95 22.11
CA PHE A 391 17.30 -5.93 21.61
C PHE A 391 17.77 -4.52 21.96
N ASP A 392 18.18 -3.81 20.94
CA ASP A 392 18.52 -2.39 21.03
C ASP A 392 17.25 -1.54 20.83
N LYS A 393 16.57 -1.22 21.94
CA LYS A 393 15.36 -0.40 21.92
C LYS A 393 15.66 1.02 21.40
N GLN A 394 16.84 1.57 21.72
CA GLN A 394 17.19 2.93 21.30
C GLN A 394 17.25 3.06 19.78
N LYS A 395 17.78 2.04 19.10
CA LYS A 395 17.81 2.02 17.62
C LYS A 395 16.39 2.10 17.01
N VAL A 396 15.39 1.47 17.63
CA VAL A 396 13.99 1.55 17.18
C VAL A 396 13.40 2.93 17.49
N ILE A 397 13.70 3.51 18.64
CA ILE A 397 13.28 4.87 19.01
C ILE A 397 13.86 5.89 18.03
N ASP A 398 15.16 5.84 17.76
CA ASP A 398 15.82 6.74 16.81
C ASP A 398 15.22 6.64 15.41
N PHE A 399 14.89 5.42 14.96
CA PHE A 399 14.20 5.20 13.71
C PHE A 399 12.79 5.82 13.71
N LYS A 400 12.01 5.58 14.75
CA LYS A 400 10.67 6.16 14.93
C LYS A 400 10.75 7.69 14.92
N ASP A 401 11.63 8.28 15.69
CA ASP A 401 11.77 9.73 15.83
C ASP A 401 12.22 10.38 14.52
N LYS A 402 13.03 9.68 13.73
CA LYS A 402 13.46 10.14 12.41
C LYS A 402 12.34 10.05 11.36
N PHE A 403 11.64 8.94 11.28
CA PHE A 403 10.75 8.64 10.14
C PHE A 403 9.25 8.71 10.45
N MET A 404 8.87 8.74 11.73
CA MET A 404 7.49 8.72 12.20
C MET A 404 7.16 9.84 13.20
N SER A 405 8.05 10.82 13.37
CA SER A 405 7.95 11.87 14.40
C SER A 405 6.63 12.66 14.41
N ALA A 406 5.91 12.72 13.30
CA ALA A 406 4.63 13.41 13.24
C ALA A 406 3.41 12.49 13.44
N CYS A 407 3.63 11.17 13.60
CA CYS A 407 2.61 10.16 13.84
C CYS A 407 2.48 9.88 15.34
N ASP A 408 1.77 10.73 16.07
CA ASP A 408 1.65 10.76 17.54
C ASP A 408 0.21 10.53 18.04
N GLY A 409 -0.68 10.01 17.19
CA GLY A 409 -2.10 9.80 17.49
C GLY A 409 -3.00 11.01 17.21
N HIS A 410 -2.43 12.11 16.71
CA HIS A 410 -3.13 13.36 16.39
C HIS A 410 -2.98 13.79 14.93
N ALA A 411 -2.60 12.87 14.04
CA ALA A 411 -2.36 13.20 12.64
C ALA A 411 -3.65 13.66 11.93
N THR A 412 -4.80 13.05 12.23
CA THR A 412 -6.10 13.46 11.69
C THR A 412 -6.41 14.92 12.01
N GLU A 413 -6.27 15.32 13.28
CA GLU A 413 -6.48 16.70 13.74
C GLU A 413 -5.56 17.70 13.02
N LYS A 414 -4.27 17.37 12.95
CA LYS A 414 -3.26 18.19 12.26
C LYS A 414 -3.59 18.37 10.77
N ILE A 415 -3.99 17.29 10.09
CA ILE A 415 -4.39 17.33 8.69
C ILE A 415 -5.63 18.19 8.49
N MET A 416 -6.65 18.04 9.34
CA MET A 416 -7.86 18.84 9.27
C MET A 416 -7.56 20.32 9.47
N LYS A 417 -6.73 20.66 10.46
CA LYS A 417 -6.29 22.04 10.70
C LYS A 417 -5.53 22.63 9.50
N LEU A 418 -4.65 21.86 8.88
CA LEU A 418 -3.90 22.27 7.68
C LEU A 418 -4.85 22.57 6.49
N VAL A 419 -5.81 21.67 6.25
CA VAL A 419 -6.67 21.69 5.06
C VAL A 419 -7.76 22.75 5.18
N PHE A 420 -8.45 22.83 6.30
CA PHE A 420 -9.62 23.67 6.49
C PHE A 420 -9.32 25.00 7.18
N LYS A 421 -8.20 25.09 7.94
CA LYS A 421 -7.84 26.27 8.72
C LYS A 421 -9.02 26.69 9.61
N ASP A 422 -9.39 27.96 9.59
CA ASP A 422 -10.49 28.52 10.38
C ASP A 422 -11.89 28.18 9.82
N GLU A 423 -11.97 27.60 8.62
CA GLU A 423 -13.25 27.27 7.99
C GLU A 423 -14.01 26.16 8.74
N LEU A 424 -13.32 25.25 9.47
CA LEU A 424 -13.96 24.18 10.23
C LEU A 424 -15.01 24.70 11.23
N VAL A 425 -14.72 25.83 11.87
CA VAL A 425 -15.61 26.43 12.88
C VAL A 425 -16.97 26.79 12.30
N LYS A 426 -17.01 27.21 11.00
CA LYS A 426 -18.25 27.59 10.31
C LYS A 426 -19.18 26.41 10.04
N TYR A 427 -18.65 25.18 10.01
CA TYR A 427 -19.40 23.98 9.62
C TYR A 427 -19.57 22.97 10.76
N LYS A 428 -19.17 23.30 11.99
CA LYS A 428 -19.37 22.45 13.15
C LYS A 428 -20.87 22.24 13.39
N LYS A 429 -21.27 20.97 13.66
CA LYS A 429 -22.65 20.61 14.01
C LYS A 429 -23.02 21.03 15.41
#